data_641355640b10ad97d7ab5e53d13c64c7
#
_entry.id   641355640b10ad97d7ab5e53d13c64c7
#
_cell.length_a   1.000
_cell.length_b   1.000
_cell.length_c   1.000
_cell.angle_alpha   90.00
_cell.angle_beta   90.00
_cell.angle_gamma   90.00
#
_symmetry.space_group_name_H-M   'P 1'
#
loop_
_entity.id
_entity.type
_entity.pdbx_description
1 polymer ?
#
loop_
_entity_poly.entity_id
_entity_poly.type
_entity_poly.pdbx_seq_one_letter_code
_entity_poly.pdbx_strand_id
1 'polypeptide(L)'
;MKIRGIVRGMCSIIPGLKGISENIEIISIVDRFLEHPRVMVFEGGGERKVFISSADWMTRNMDNRIEVGCPIYDKNLQQRIVDIMDIQFRDTLKARVIDKEQSNKYVARGNRKKLRSQIEIYDYLVKEEEKEAGK
;
A
#
# COMPACT_ATOMS: atom_id res chain seq x y z
N MET A 1 9.87 -14.80 -4.25
CA MET A 1 9.38 -13.68 -3.42
C MET A 1 8.15 -13.10 -4.08
N LYS A 2 7.07 -12.79 -3.35
CA LYS A 2 5.89 -12.07 -3.88
C LYS A 2 5.99 -10.60 -3.48
N ILE A 3 5.70 -9.70 -4.42
CA ILE A 3 5.72 -8.25 -4.20
C ILE A 3 4.33 -7.71 -4.48
N ARG A 4 3.81 -6.87 -3.58
CA ARG A 4 2.55 -6.15 -3.76
C ARG A 4 2.80 -4.65 -3.59
N GLY A 5 2.26 -3.85 -4.47
CA GLY A 5 2.43 -2.40 -4.43
C GLY A 5 1.12 -1.65 -4.60
N ILE A 6 1.04 -0.48 -3.96
CA ILE A 6 0.01 0.51 -4.18
C ILE A 6 0.71 1.75 -4.72
N VAL A 7 0.45 2.10 -5.97
CA VAL A 7 1.11 3.23 -6.64
C VAL A 7 0.05 4.19 -7.17
N ARG A 8 0.03 5.39 -6.64
CA ARG A 8 -0.95 6.40 -7.04
C ARG A 8 -0.52 7.20 -8.29
N GLY A 9 0.76 7.45 -8.41
CA GLY A 9 1.34 8.24 -9.51
C GLY A 9 1.71 7.39 -10.73
N MET A 10 2.60 7.93 -11.55
CA MET A 10 3.16 7.17 -12.68
C MET A 10 3.97 5.98 -12.15
N CYS A 11 3.77 4.82 -12.78
CA CYS A 11 4.47 3.59 -12.46
C CYS A 11 5.22 3.10 -13.70
N SER A 12 6.54 3.06 -13.64
CA SER A 12 7.39 2.53 -14.71
C SER A 12 7.57 1.01 -14.63
N ILE A 13 7.14 0.40 -13.53
CA ILE A 13 7.15 -1.06 -13.40
C ILE A 13 5.96 -1.62 -14.17
N ILE A 14 6.22 -2.60 -15.01
CA ILE A 14 5.19 -3.36 -15.72
C ILE A 14 5.01 -4.69 -14.98
N PRO A 15 3.92 -4.90 -14.22
CA PRO A 15 3.68 -6.15 -13.51
C PRO A 15 3.30 -7.30 -14.46
N GLY A 16 3.57 -8.52 -14.05
CA GLY A 16 3.09 -9.72 -14.73
C GLY A 16 3.86 -10.12 -15.99
N LEU A 17 5.05 -9.55 -16.24
CA LEU A 17 5.91 -9.97 -17.35
C LEU A 17 6.62 -11.29 -16.99
N LYS A 18 6.46 -12.31 -17.81
CA LYS A 18 7.08 -13.62 -17.63
C LYS A 18 8.61 -13.53 -17.55
N GLY A 19 9.18 -14.12 -16.51
CA GLY A 19 10.63 -14.13 -16.25
C GLY A 19 11.20 -12.83 -15.69
N ILE A 20 10.36 -11.78 -15.50
CA ILE A 20 10.82 -10.46 -15.02
C ILE A 20 10.01 -10.03 -13.80
N SER A 21 8.68 -9.98 -13.90
CA SER A 21 7.82 -9.37 -12.89
C SER A 21 6.51 -10.15 -12.65
N GLU A 22 6.46 -11.44 -12.97
CA GLU A 22 5.28 -12.28 -12.76
C GLU A 22 4.87 -12.41 -11.28
N ASN A 23 5.79 -12.12 -10.37
CA ASN A 23 5.59 -12.13 -8.93
C ASN A 23 5.21 -10.76 -8.35
N ILE A 24 5.02 -9.75 -9.21
CA ILE A 24 4.68 -8.38 -8.82
C ILE A 24 3.21 -8.11 -9.14
N GLU A 25 2.47 -7.65 -8.14
CA GLU A 25 1.09 -7.18 -8.25
C GLU A 25 1.05 -5.70 -7.84
N ILE A 26 0.49 -4.84 -8.68
CA ILE A 26 0.35 -3.41 -8.38
C ILE A 26 -1.09 -2.98 -8.61
N ILE A 27 -1.60 -2.21 -7.65
CA ILE A 27 -2.87 -1.50 -7.78
C ILE A 27 -2.63 0.00 -7.62
N SER A 28 -3.57 0.78 -8.14
CA SER A 28 -3.65 2.23 -7.93
C SER A 28 -4.97 2.56 -7.26
N ILE A 29 -4.93 3.43 -6.24
CA ILE A 29 -6.12 3.94 -5.58
C ILE A 29 -6.12 5.45 -5.73
N VAL A 30 -7.12 5.98 -6.46
CA VAL A 30 -7.39 7.40 -6.57
C VAL A 30 -8.82 7.64 -6.12
N ASP A 31 -8.97 8.36 -5.02
CA ASP A 31 -10.26 8.60 -4.40
C ASP A 31 -10.39 10.07 -3.95
N ARG A 32 -11.28 10.35 -3.00
CA ARG A 32 -11.65 11.69 -2.55
C ARG A 32 -10.47 12.47 -1.96
N PHE A 33 -9.65 11.81 -1.15
CA PHE A 33 -8.54 12.44 -0.46
C PHE A 33 -7.22 12.06 -1.11
N LEU A 34 -6.28 13.02 -1.10
CA LEU A 34 -4.92 12.76 -1.50
C LEU A 34 -4.23 11.96 -0.39
N GLU A 35 -3.82 10.74 -0.71
CA GLU A 35 -2.99 9.92 0.15
C GLU A 35 -1.58 9.85 -0.44
N HIS A 36 -0.58 10.13 0.39
CA HIS A 36 0.82 10.11 -0.04
C HIS A 36 1.74 9.45 1.00
N PRO A 37 1.34 8.32 1.60
CA PRO A 37 2.23 7.54 2.45
C PRO A 37 3.29 6.86 1.59
N ARG A 38 4.49 6.77 2.11
CA ARG A 38 5.60 6.02 1.54
C ARG A 38 6.04 5.01 2.58
N VAL A 39 5.49 3.82 2.46
CA VAL A 39 5.63 2.72 3.40
C VAL A 39 6.22 1.52 2.72
N MET A 40 7.15 0.86 3.38
CA MET A 40 7.74 -0.40 2.95
C MET A 40 7.61 -1.44 4.06
N VAL A 41 7.09 -2.61 3.72
CA VAL A 41 6.98 -3.75 4.62
C VAL A 41 7.70 -4.94 4.01
N PHE A 42 8.64 -5.48 4.76
CA PHE A 42 9.39 -6.68 4.39
C PHE A 42 9.05 -7.80 5.36
N GLU A 43 8.55 -8.91 4.83
CA GLU A 43 8.30 -10.14 5.59
C GLU A 43 9.42 -11.14 5.25
N GLY A 44 10.56 -11.01 5.92
CA GLY A 44 11.76 -11.80 5.63
C GLY A 44 12.12 -12.77 6.75
N GLY A 45 12.15 -14.08 6.48
CA GLY A 45 12.63 -15.07 7.45
C GLY A 45 11.87 -15.13 8.78
N GLY A 46 10.59 -14.71 8.80
CA GLY A 46 9.76 -14.65 10.01
C GLY A 46 9.89 -13.34 10.80
N GLU A 47 10.76 -12.42 10.39
CA GLU A 47 10.90 -11.10 11.01
C GLU A 47 10.34 -10.01 10.10
N ARG A 48 9.32 -9.30 10.58
CA ARG A 48 8.75 -8.15 9.89
C ARG A 48 9.59 -6.90 10.13
N LYS A 49 9.93 -6.20 9.04
CA LYS A 49 10.56 -4.87 9.05
C LYS A 49 9.66 -3.88 8.35
N VAL A 50 9.36 -2.76 9.00
CA VAL A 50 8.49 -1.71 8.48
C VAL A 50 9.28 -0.41 8.47
N PHE A 51 9.17 0.32 7.36
CA PHE A 51 9.77 1.64 7.20
C PHE A 51 8.73 2.63 6.67
N ILE A 52 8.81 3.86 7.15
CA ILE A 52 8.17 5.01 6.51
C ILE A 52 9.26 5.89 5.90
N SER A 53 8.97 6.56 4.79
CA SER A 53 9.98 7.34 4.08
C SER A 53 9.42 8.66 3.55
N SER A 54 10.31 9.63 3.36
CA SER A 54 10.01 10.86 2.63
C SER A 54 10.19 10.70 1.11
N ALA A 55 10.91 9.66 0.66
CA ALA A 55 11.28 9.47 -0.73
C ALA A 55 10.16 8.86 -1.59
N ASP A 56 9.85 9.48 -2.71
CA ASP A 56 9.26 8.77 -3.84
C ASP A 56 10.32 7.90 -4.51
N TRP A 57 9.92 6.80 -5.12
CA TRP A 57 10.84 5.96 -5.91
C TRP A 57 11.07 6.56 -7.29
N MET A 58 11.64 7.75 -7.31
CA MET A 58 11.95 8.53 -8.50
C MET A 58 13.42 8.92 -8.50
N THR A 59 14.04 9.00 -9.67
CA THR A 59 15.45 9.40 -9.85
C THR A 59 15.79 10.64 -9.06
N ARG A 60 14.97 11.69 -9.12
CA ARG A 60 15.19 12.94 -8.38
C ARG A 60 15.31 12.75 -6.88
N ASN A 61 14.57 11.81 -6.29
CA ASN A 61 14.60 11.54 -4.85
C ASN A 61 15.84 10.72 -4.47
N MET A 62 16.19 9.73 -5.32
CA MET A 62 17.30 8.82 -5.04
C MET A 62 18.66 9.44 -5.31
N ASP A 63 18.79 10.29 -6.35
CA ASP A 63 20.07 10.77 -6.82
C ASP A 63 20.37 12.23 -6.42
N ASN A 64 19.33 13.06 -6.20
CA ASN A 64 19.51 14.51 -6.08
C ASN A 64 18.92 15.13 -4.79
N ARG A 65 18.33 14.33 -3.91
CA ARG A 65 17.73 14.81 -2.67
C ARG A 65 18.28 14.09 -1.45
N ILE A 66 18.22 14.79 -0.32
CA ILE A 66 18.39 14.15 0.98
C ILE A 66 17.03 13.68 1.44
N GLU A 67 16.88 12.38 1.62
CA GLU A 67 15.64 11.74 2.02
C GLU A 67 15.83 10.98 3.33
N VAL A 68 14.75 10.80 4.06
CA VAL A 68 14.76 10.10 5.35
C VAL A 68 13.94 8.83 5.27
N GLY A 69 14.53 7.71 5.69
CA GLY A 69 13.83 6.45 5.94
C GLY A 69 13.85 6.16 7.44
N CYS A 70 12.67 6.04 8.05
CA CYS A 70 12.51 5.78 9.47
C CYS A 70 12.02 4.35 9.71
N PRO A 71 12.81 3.49 10.39
CA PRO A 71 12.35 2.16 10.77
C PRO A 71 11.35 2.27 11.93
N ILE A 72 10.29 1.47 11.85
CA ILE A 72 9.30 1.34 12.91
C ILE A 72 9.63 0.08 13.72
N TYR A 73 10.04 0.25 14.97
CA TYR A 73 10.41 -0.87 15.84
C TYR A 73 9.25 -1.39 16.69
N ASP A 74 8.33 -0.52 17.08
CA ASP A 74 7.15 -0.90 17.86
C ASP A 74 6.25 -1.85 17.06
N LYS A 75 5.98 -3.03 17.65
CA LYS A 75 5.23 -4.09 16.97
C LYS A 75 3.74 -3.74 16.78
N ASN A 76 3.16 -2.95 17.67
CA ASN A 76 1.77 -2.51 17.56
C ASN A 76 1.63 -1.50 16.41
N LEU A 77 2.58 -0.55 16.30
CA LEU A 77 2.62 0.38 15.19
C LEU A 77 2.89 -0.32 13.86
N GLN A 78 3.79 -1.33 13.83
CA GLN A 78 3.99 -2.16 12.64
C GLN A 78 2.69 -2.83 12.21
N GLN A 79 1.95 -3.43 13.15
CA GLN A 79 0.69 -4.10 12.85
C GLN A 79 -0.37 -3.11 12.35
N ARG A 80 -0.52 -1.96 13.00
CA ARG A 80 -1.44 -0.89 12.57
C ARG A 80 -1.17 -0.43 11.13
N ILE A 81 0.11 -0.26 10.76
CA ILE A 81 0.51 0.10 9.39
C ILE A 81 0.13 -1.02 8.39
N VAL A 82 0.38 -2.26 8.75
CA VAL A 82 0.04 -3.41 7.90
C VAL A 82 -1.46 -3.55 7.73
N ASP A 83 -2.25 -3.35 8.79
CA ASP A 83 -3.71 -3.40 8.72
C ASP A 83 -4.27 -2.32 7.78
N ILE A 84 -3.73 -1.10 7.83
CA ILE A 84 -4.08 -0.02 6.91
C ILE A 84 -3.76 -0.41 5.46
N MET A 85 -2.56 -0.95 5.20
CA MET A 85 -2.19 -1.41 3.86
C MET A 85 -3.09 -2.56 3.38
N ASP A 86 -3.45 -3.50 4.26
CA ASP A 86 -4.34 -4.61 3.92
C ASP A 86 -5.76 -4.13 3.61
N ILE A 87 -6.25 -3.10 4.31
CA ILE A 87 -7.52 -2.44 3.97
C ILE A 87 -7.44 -1.86 2.55
N GLN A 88 -6.35 -1.17 2.20
CA GLN A 88 -6.14 -0.62 0.86
C GLN A 88 -6.09 -1.73 -0.21
N PHE A 89 -5.37 -2.83 0.03
CA PHE A 89 -5.31 -3.96 -0.91
C PHE A 89 -6.65 -4.69 -1.09
N ARG A 90 -7.58 -4.54 -0.15
CA ARG A 90 -8.95 -5.09 -0.22
C ARG A 90 -9.95 -4.13 -0.85
N ASP A 91 -9.56 -2.92 -1.24
CA ASP A 91 -10.45 -1.97 -1.91
C ASP A 91 -11.05 -2.59 -3.17
N THR A 92 -12.39 -2.52 -3.27
CA THR A 92 -13.16 -3.06 -4.39
C THR A 92 -13.96 -2.00 -5.14
N LEU A 93 -13.87 -0.75 -4.71
CA LEU A 93 -14.64 0.35 -5.29
C LEU A 93 -13.78 1.37 -6.02
N LYS A 94 -12.55 1.57 -5.58
CA LYS A 94 -11.64 2.59 -6.13
C LYS A 94 -10.34 2.02 -6.67
N ALA A 95 -9.91 0.85 -6.19
CA ALA A 95 -8.69 0.22 -6.67
C ALA A 95 -8.78 -0.16 -8.15
N ARG A 96 -7.72 0.16 -8.88
CA ARG A 96 -7.51 -0.19 -10.28
C ARG A 96 -6.27 -1.04 -10.43
N VAL A 97 -6.31 -1.99 -11.34
CA VAL A 97 -5.16 -2.84 -11.65
C VAL A 97 -4.18 -2.05 -12.51
N ILE A 98 -2.90 -2.09 -12.15
CA ILE A 98 -1.80 -1.70 -13.03
C ILE A 98 -1.29 -2.98 -13.68
N ASP A 99 -1.54 -3.13 -14.96
CA ASP A 99 -1.17 -4.30 -15.77
C ASP A 99 -0.31 -3.89 -16.97
N LYS A 100 0.21 -4.89 -17.67
CA LYS A 100 1.07 -4.68 -18.85
C LYS A 100 0.34 -4.02 -20.04
N GLU A 101 -0.97 -4.15 -20.09
CA GLU A 101 -1.83 -3.52 -21.11
C GLU A 101 -2.21 -2.09 -20.75
N GLN A 102 -1.85 -1.60 -19.55
CA GLN A 102 -2.29 -0.31 -19.00
C GLN A 102 -3.81 -0.14 -19.07
N SER A 103 -4.53 -1.22 -18.78
CA SER A 103 -5.98 -1.29 -18.99
C SER A 103 -6.76 -0.37 -18.05
N ASN A 104 -6.17 0.03 -16.92
CA ASN A 104 -6.77 0.88 -15.89
C ASN A 104 -8.14 0.37 -15.40
N LYS A 105 -8.36 -0.93 -15.46
CA LYS A 105 -9.61 -1.57 -15.03
C LYS A 105 -9.73 -1.57 -13.52
N TYR A 106 -10.95 -1.44 -13.02
CA TYR A 106 -11.20 -1.66 -11.60
C TYR A 106 -10.85 -3.09 -11.19
N VAL A 107 -10.34 -3.22 -9.97
CA VAL A 107 -10.10 -4.55 -9.37
C VAL A 107 -11.42 -5.32 -9.36
N ALA A 108 -11.40 -6.53 -9.92
CA ALA A 108 -12.59 -7.37 -9.95
C ALA A 108 -13.03 -7.74 -8.52
N ARG A 109 -14.25 -7.33 -8.17
CA ARG A 109 -14.81 -7.58 -6.84
C ARG A 109 -15.11 -9.06 -6.58
N GLY A 110 -15.65 -9.75 -7.59
CA GLY A 110 -16.17 -11.09 -7.38
C GLY A 110 -17.26 -11.07 -6.30
N ASN A 111 -17.23 -12.06 -5.41
CA ASN A 111 -18.17 -12.18 -4.28
C ASN A 111 -17.73 -11.40 -3.02
N ARG A 112 -16.62 -10.62 -3.08
CA ARG A 112 -16.15 -9.84 -1.95
C ARG A 112 -17.11 -8.71 -1.58
N LYS A 113 -17.14 -8.32 -0.29
CA LYS A 113 -17.88 -7.14 0.19
C LYS A 113 -17.44 -5.88 -0.57
N LYS A 114 -18.34 -4.96 -0.81
CA LYS A 114 -18.00 -3.61 -1.28
C LYS A 114 -17.16 -2.92 -0.19
N LEU A 115 -15.96 -2.48 -0.54
CA LEU A 115 -15.05 -1.82 0.37
C LEU A 115 -14.41 -0.63 -0.33
N ARG A 116 -14.51 0.55 0.32
CA ARG A 116 -13.84 1.78 -0.07
C ARG A 116 -12.79 2.09 1.00
N SER A 117 -11.54 1.92 0.65
CA SER A 117 -10.44 1.91 1.63
C SER A 117 -10.35 3.17 2.48
N GLN A 118 -10.54 4.37 1.92
CA GLN A 118 -10.48 5.62 2.69
C GLN A 118 -11.52 5.71 3.80
N ILE A 119 -12.71 5.15 3.59
CA ILE A 119 -13.75 5.12 4.61
C ILE A 119 -13.46 4.02 5.64
N GLU A 120 -13.10 2.83 5.17
CA GLU A 120 -12.81 1.70 6.05
C GLU A 120 -11.60 1.96 6.95
N ILE A 121 -10.58 2.69 6.48
CA ILE A 121 -9.43 3.10 7.30
C ILE A 121 -9.87 4.07 8.39
N TYR A 122 -10.72 5.04 8.07
CA TYR A 122 -11.28 5.94 9.07
C TYR A 122 -12.03 5.18 10.16
N ASP A 123 -12.94 4.29 9.77
CA ASP A 123 -13.72 3.47 10.71
C ASP A 123 -12.81 2.54 11.55
N TYR A 124 -11.75 2.02 10.94
CA TYR A 124 -10.74 1.22 11.65
C TYR A 124 -10.03 2.04 12.74
N LEU A 125 -9.57 3.24 12.41
CA LEU A 125 -8.85 4.11 13.34
C LEU A 125 -9.74 4.58 14.50
N VAL A 126 -10.99 4.96 14.22
CA VAL A 126 -11.96 5.32 15.27
C VAL A 126 -12.17 4.17 16.25
N LYS A 127 -12.35 2.94 15.76
CA LYS A 127 -12.50 1.75 16.61
C LYS A 127 -11.27 1.46 17.47
N GLU A 128 -10.07 1.70 16.93
CA GLU A 128 -8.83 1.51 17.70
C GLU A 128 -8.72 2.56 18.84
N GLU A 129 -9.05 3.82 18.55
CA GLU A 129 -9.06 4.87 19.58
C GLU A 129 -10.10 4.59 20.68
N GLU A 130 -11.30 4.14 20.32
CA GLU A 130 -12.33 3.75 21.32
C GLU A 130 -11.87 2.62 22.23
N LYS A 131 -11.14 1.64 21.68
CA LYS A 131 -10.56 0.54 22.49
C LYS A 131 -9.45 1.03 23.43
N GLU A 132 -8.66 2.00 23.01
CA GLU A 132 -7.60 2.58 23.83
C GLU A 132 -8.18 3.48 24.93
N ALA A 133 -9.22 4.25 24.63
CA ALA A 133 -9.90 5.14 25.60
C ALA A 133 -10.75 4.38 26.64
N GLY A 134 -11.17 3.14 26.35
CA GLY A 134 -11.93 2.29 27.27
C GLY A 134 -11.09 1.46 28.23
N LYS A 135 -9.77 1.60 28.19
CA LYS A 135 -8.80 0.97 29.12
C LYS A 135 -8.33 1.96 30.18
#